data_566fb81d69bd1ee4179737628d920a4a
#
_entry.id   566fb81d69bd1ee4179737628d920a4a
#
_cell.length_a   1.000
_cell.length_b   1.000
_cell.length_c   1.000
_cell.angle_alpha   90.00
_cell.angle_beta   90.00
_cell.angle_gamma   90.00
#
_symmetry.space_group_name_H-M   'P 1'
#
loop_
_entity.id
_entity.type
_entity.pdbx_description
1 polymer ?
#
loop_
_entity_poly.entity_id
_entity_poly.type
_entity_poly.pdbx_seq_one_letter_code
_entity_poly.pdbx_strand_id
1 'polypeptide(L)'
;GEDRIYRELRAAVPVVDAAILKLVRLCGGFQVRCRGEERLREFLRTVPCGRGQYGIDAFLSAYLDSLLTYGRAVGELVVAGERLRAVCWGDVTALEVREGANALDMELWGPDDRGQMHRLPWQELLLFTTLNPEPEHPYGVSMLRGMPFLADILLKIYNTIGVNWERAGNVRSS
;
A
#
# COMPACT_ATOMS: atom_id res chain seq x y z
N GLY A 1 0.36 2.99 -15.24
CA GLY A 1 0.70 1.66 -14.77
C GLY A 1 -0.44 1.06 -13.93
N GLU A 2 -0.32 -0.18 -13.54
CA GLU A 2 -1.32 -0.93 -12.76
C GLU A 2 -1.65 -0.27 -11.42
N ASP A 3 -0.69 0.35 -10.76
CA ASP A 3 -0.89 1.04 -9.47
C ASP A 3 -1.97 2.13 -9.54
N ARG A 4 -2.01 2.86 -10.64
CA ARG A 4 -3.04 3.86 -10.87
C ARG A 4 -4.42 3.22 -10.95
N ILE A 5 -4.52 2.10 -11.65
CA ILE A 5 -5.77 1.34 -11.79
C ILE A 5 -6.26 0.87 -10.42
N TYR A 6 -5.38 0.33 -9.58
CA TYR A 6 -5.75 -0.12 -8.24
C TYR A 6 -6.21 1.04 -7.33
N ARG A 7 -5.56 2.19 -7.43
CA ARG A 7 -5.97 3.40 -6.70
C ARG A 7 -7.34 3.90 -7.14
N GLU A 8 -7.56 3.98 -8.46
CA GLU A 8 -8.84 4.38 -9.04
C GLU A 8 -9.96 3.38 -8.69
N LEU A 9 -9.67 2.09 -8.69
CA LEU A 9 -10.61 1.04 -8.31
C LEU A 9 -11.09 1.20 -6.85
N ARG A 10 -10.18 1.42 -5.92
CA ARG A 10 -10.53 1.67 -4.52
C ARG A 10 -11.38 2.94 -4.36
N ALA A 11 -11.04 3.99 -5.08
CA ALA A 11 -11.79 5.25 -5.05
C ALA A 11 -13.21 5.12 -5.65
N ALA A 12 -13.36 4.32 -6.70
CA ALA A 12 -14.61 4.19 -7.45
C ALA A 12 -15.55 3.10 -6.91
N VAL A 13 -15.02 2.07 -6.25
CA VAL A 13 -15.79 0.88 -5.81
C VAL A 13 -15.70 0.73 -4.29
N PRO A 14 -16.64 1.31 -3.51
CA PRO A 14 -16.56 1.35 -2.05
C PRO A 14 -16.42 -0.02 -1.38
N VAL A 15 -16.99 -1.08 -1.94
CA VAL A 15 -16.87 -2.43 -1.38
C VAL A 15 -15.43 -2.97 -1.47
N VAL A 16 -14.67 -2.59 -2.50
CA VAL A 16 -13.25 -2.96 -2.65
C VAL A 16 -12.42 -2.25 -1.59
N ASP A 17 -12.63 -0.96 -1.41
CA ASP A 17 -11.95 -0.18 -0.38
C ASP A 17 -12.27 -0.71 1.02
N ALA A 18 -13.53 -0.97 1.32
CA ALA A 18 -13.96 -1.56 2.59
C ALA A 18 -13.35 -2.94 2.84
N ALA A 19 -13.19 -3.77 1.81
CA ALA A 19 -12.55 -5.08 1.93
C ALA A 19 -11.06 -4.97 2.30
N ILE A 20 -10.31 -4.08 1.65
CA ILE A 20 -8.91 -3.82 1.99
C ILE A 20 -8.79 -3.31 3.43
N LEU A 21 -9.57 -2.31 3.81
CA LEU A 21 -9.57 -1.78 5.17
C LEU A 21 -9.94 -2.84 6.22
N LYS A 22 -10.86 -3.73 5.90
CA LYS A 22 -11.22 -4.85 6.79
C LYS A 22 -10.06 -5.82 6.96
N LEU A 23 -9.36 -6.17 5.89
CA LEU A 23 -8.18 -7.04 5.94
C LEU A 23 -7.05 -6.40 6.75
N VAL A 24 -6.76 -5.13 6.55
CA VAL A 24 -5.78 -4.39 7.34
C VAL A 24 -6.12 -4.44 8.83
N ARG A 25 -7.38 -4.22 9.20
CA ARG A 25 -7.85 -4.29 10.59
C ARG A 25 -7.75 -5.70 11.17
N LEU A 26 -8.00 -6.73 10.38
CA LEU A 26 -7.87 -8.12 10.82
C LEU A 26 -6.40 -8.53 11.03
N CYS A 27 -5.47 -7.96 10.26
CA CYS A 27 -4.03 -8.16 10.45
C CYS A 27 -3.46 -7.30 11.59
N GLY A 28 -4.16 -6.25 12.00
CA GLY A 28 -3.78 -5.38 13.11
C GLY A 28 -4.02 -6.00 14.49
N GLY A 29 -3.63 -5.27 15.53
CA GLY A 29 -3.89 -5.70 16.92
C GLY A 29 -2.87 -6.70 17.48
N PHE A 30 -1.70 -6.84 16.85
CA PHE A 30 -0.61 -7.64 17.42
C PHE A 30 0.02 -6.91 18.63
N GLN A 31 0.55 -7.70 19.55
CA GLN A 31 1.28 -7.21 20.71
C GLN A 31 2.74 -7.62 20.60
N VAL A 32 3.63 -6.65 20.72
CA VAL A 32 5.07 -6.93 20.82
C VAL A 32 5.40 -7.29 22.27
N ARG A 33 5.98 -8.47 22.48
CA ARG A 33 6.46 -8.93 23.79
C ARG A 33 7.97 -9.10 23.74
N CYS A 34 8.66 -8.51 24.70
CA CYS A 34 10.09 -8.70 24.87
C CYS A 34 10.51 -8.47 26.33
N ARG A 35 11.73 -8.86 26.68
CA ARG A 35 12.32 -8.50 27.97
C ARG A 35 12.60 -6.99 28.01
N GLY A 36 12.23 -6.30 29.10
CA GLY A 36 12.33 -4.83 29.21
C GLY A 36 11.14 -4.10 28.58
N GLU A 37 9.99 -4.69 28.60
CA GLU A 37 8.80 -4.37 27.85
C GLU A 37 8.29 -2.92 27.93
N GLU A 38 8.38 -2.25 29.08
CA GLU A 38 7.73 -0.95 29.24
C GLU A 38 8.35 0.14 28.36
N ARG A 39 9.68 0.21 28.31
CA ARG A 39 10.39 1.18 27.48
C ARG A 39 10.14 0.94 25.99
N LEU A 40 10.11 -0.33 25.58
CA LEU A 40 9.87 -0.68 24.20
C LEU A 40 8.40 -0.44 23.83
N ARG A 41 7.46 -0.79 24.69
CA ARG A 41 6.03 -0.52 24.47
C ARG A 41 5.77 0.97 24.31
N GLU A 42 6.34 1.80 25.18
CA GLU A 42 6.18 3.25 25.08
C GLU A 42 6.80 3.79 23.78
N PHE A 43 8.00 3.30 23.41
CA PHE A 43 8.62 3.65 22.15
C PHE A 43 7.73 3.26 20.96
N LEU A 44 7.25 2.02 20.91
CA LEU A 44 6.40 1.53 19.81
C LEU A 44 5.06 2.26 19.73
N ARG A 45 4.54 2.72 20.88
CA ARG A 45 3.30 3.51 20.92
C ARG A 45 3.49 4.94 20.41
N THR A 46 4.68 5.51 20.59
CA THR A 46 4.95 6.93 20.36
C THR A 46 5.89 7.21 19.19
N VAL A 47 6.50 6.17 18.58
CA VAL A 47 7.43 6.35 17.47
C VAL A 47 6.77 7.10 16.31
N PRO A 48 7.39 8.18 15.81
CA PRO A 48 6.89 8.86 14.61
C PRO A 48 6.89 7.94 13.40
N CYS A 49 5.81 7.93 12.63
CA CYS A 49 5.70 7.10 11.43
C CYS A 49 5.22 7.86 10.18
N GLY A 50 4.90 9.14 10.32
CA GLY A 50 4.49 10.02 9.25
C GLY A 50 4.24 11.44 9.79
N ARG A 51 3.79 12.35 8.95
CA ARG A 51 3.44 13.70 9.38
C ARG A 51 2.25 13.69 10.34
N GLY A 52 2.51 13.98 11.62
CA GLY A 52 1.48 13.98 12.66
C GLY A 52 0.93 12.59 13.00
N GLN A 53 1.61 11.52 12.57
CA GLN A 53 1.23 10.14 12.86
C GLN A 53 2.28 9.46 13.72
N TYR A 54 1.80 8.72 14.71
CA TYR A 54 2.63 8.10 15.73
C TYR A 54 2.16 6.68 16.02
N GLY A 55 3.11 5.84 16.39
CA GLY A 55 2.89 4.48 16.80
C GLY A 55 3.07 3.46 15.69
N ILE A 56 3.58 2.29 16.11
CA ILE A 56 3.84 1.18 15.18
C ILE A 56 2.56 0.65 14.53
N ASP A 57 1.41 0.76 15.20
CA ASP A 57 0.13 0.32 14.65
C ASP A 57 -0.28 1.18 13.44
N ALA A 58 -0.04 2.50 13.50
CA ALA A 58 -0.31 3.40 12.38
C ALA A 58 0.63 3.09 11.20
N PHE A 59 1.93 2.86 11.50
CA PHE A 59 2.89 2.42 10.48
C PHE A 59 2.44 1.13 9.79
N LEU A 60 2.10 0.10 10.56
CA LEU A 60 1.74 -1.20 10.02
C LEU A 60 0.40 -1.17 9.26
N SER A 61 -0.55 -0.37 9.71
CA SER A 61 -1.81 -0.19 8.98
C SER A 61 -1.56 0.41 7.59
N ALA A 62 -0.73 1.45 7.48
CA ALA A 62 -0.37 2.04 6.20
C ALA A 62 0.50 1.10 5.35
N TYR A 63 1.41 0.38 5.96
CA TYR A 63 2.29 -0.59 5.29
C TYR A 63 1.51 -1.76 4.72
N LEU A 64 0.57 -2.33 5.49
CA LEU A 64 -0.31 -3.41 5.05
C LEU A 64 -1.31 -2.95 3.99
N ASP A 65 -1.84 -1.74 4.12
CA ASP A 65 -2.72 -1.15 3.11
C ASP A 65 -2.01 -1.08 1.74
N SER A 66 -0.76 -0.59 1.73
CA SER A 66 0.08 -0.57 0.52
C SER A 66 0.35 -1.98 -0.01
N LEU A 67 0.73 -2.91 0.87
CA LEU A 67 1.05 -4.29 0.51
C LEU A 67 -0.14 -5.00 -0.16
N LEU A 68 -1.34 -4.85 0.38
CA LEU A 68 -2.54 -5.48 -0.15
C LEU A 68 -3.01 -4.80 -1.44
N THR A 69 -2.90 -3.48 -1.53
CA THR A 69 -3.35 -2.70 -2.68
C THR A 69 -2.43 -2.85 -3.89
N TYR A 70 -1.13 -2.74 -3.69
CA TYR A 70 -0.14 -2.69 -4.77
C TYR A 70 0.69 -3.97 -4.91
N GLY A 71 0.54 -4.92 -3.99
CA GLY A 71 1.36 -6.12 -3.94
C GLY A 71 2.75 -5.87 -3.34
N ARG A 72 3.04 -4.64 -2.88
CA ARG A 72 4.30 -4.26 -2.25
C ARG A 72 4.12 -3.11 -1.27
N ALA A 73 5.04 -3.03 -0.34
CA ALA A 73 5.11 -1.95 0.62
C ALA A 73 6.57 -1.54 0.87
N VAL A 74 6.78 -0.28 1.19
CA VAL A 74 8.07 0.28 1.55
C VAL A 74 7.98 1.04 2.86
N GLY A 75 9.03 0.96 3.63
CA GLY A 75 9.24 1.75 4.84
C GLY A 75 10.69 2.14 4.98
N GLU A 76 10.95 3.08 5.86
CA GLU A 76 12.29 3.57 6.17
C GLU A 76 12.47 3.63 7.69
N LEU A 77 13.62 3.13 8.14
CA LEU A 77 14.10 3.29 9.51
C LEU A 77 14.94 4.56 9.59
N VAL A 78 14.43 5.58 10.25
CA VAL A 78 15.15 6.84 10.45
C VAL A 78 16.00 6.74 11.71
N VAL A 79 17.31 6.80 11.56
CA VAL A 79 18.29 6.65 12.64
C VAL A 79 19.03 7.95 12.86
N ALA A 80 19.26 8.33 14.10
CA ALA A 80 20.15 9.42 14.48
C ALA A 80 21.15 8.95 15.55
N GLY A 81 22.41 8.90 15.15
CA GLY A 81 23.42 8.17 15.91
C GLY A 81 23.08 6.68 16.00
N GLU A 82 23.12 6.11 17.18
CA GLU A 82 22.78 4.70 17.44
C GLU A 82 21.30 4.46 17.81
N ARG A 83 20.44 5.46 17.60
CA ARG A 83 19.04 5.39 18.04
C ARG A 83 18.08 5.49 16.88
N LEU A 84 17.14 4.56 16.83
CA LEU A 84 15.98 4.65 15.95
C LEU A 84 15.10 5.84 16.41
N ARG A 85 14.78 6.73 15.47
CA ARG A 85 14.00 7.96 15.72
C ARG A 85 12.60 7.91 15.13
N ALA A 86 12.44 7.25 14.00
CA ALA A 86 11.16 7.10 13.34
C ALA A 86 11.14 5.82 12.51
N VAL A 87 9.94 5.35 12.22
CA VAL A 87 9.69 4.26 11.26
C VAL A 87 8.65 4.78 10.29
N CYS A 88 9.08 5.27 9.14
CA CYS A 88 8.22 5.91 8.17
C CYS A 88 7.78 4.93 7.08
N TRP A 89 6.52 4.98 6.69
CA TRP A 89 6.05 4.32 5.48
C TRP A 89 6.19 5.24 4.27
N GLY A 90 6.37 4.67 3.08
CA GLY A 90 6.56 5.41 1.84
C GLY A 90 5.54 5.04 0.76
N ASP A 91 5.45 5.87 -0.27
CA ASP A 91 4.62 5.62 -1.45
C ASP A 91 5.39 4.74 -2.45
N VAL A 92 5.02 3.46 -2.53
CA VAL A 92 5.64 2.51 -3.45
C VAL A 92 5.39 2.84 -4.93
N THR A 93 4.38 3.64 -5.23
CA THR A 93 4.02 3.97 -6.62
C THR A 93 5.00 4.94 -7.25
N ALA A 94 5.79 5.64 -6.43
CA ALA A 94 6.86 6.55 -6.86
C ALA A 94 8.22 5.84 -6.96
N LEU A 95 8.33 4.58 -6.54
CA LEU A 95 9.60 3.87 -6.48
C LEU A 95 9.79 2.89 -7.63
N GLU A 96 11.04 2.67 -7.99
CA GLU A 96 11.47 1.61 -8.88
C GLU A 96 12.36 0.63 -8.12
N VAL A 97 12.20 -0.65 -8.44
CA VAL A 97 13.12 -1.70 -8.00
C VAL A 97 14.04 -2.02 -9.17
N ARG A 98 15.34 -1.94 -8.96
CA ARG A 98 16.35 -2.25 -9.97
C ARG A 98 17.30 -3.32 -9.46
N GLU A 99 17.91 -4.03 -10.38
CA GLU A 99 19.01 -4.96 -10.03
C GLU A 99 20.21 -4.18 -9.50
N GLY A 100 20.80 -4.67 -8.44
CA GLY A 100 22.02 -4.13 -7.86
C GLY A 100 23.28 -4.66 -8.54
N ALA A 101 24.38 -4.69 -7.78
CA ALA A 101 25.67 -5.20 -8.26
C ALA A 101 25.63 -6.69 -8.64
N ASN A 102 24.75 -7.47 -8.03
CA ASN A 102 24.49 -8.88 -8.32
C ASN A 102 23.02 -9.07 -8.69
N ALA A 103 22.73 -10.09 -9.48
CA ALA A 103 21.35 -10.44 -9.88
C ALA A 103 20.41 -10.77 -8.69
N LEU A 104 20.95 -11.05 -7.51
CA LEU A 104 20.19 -11.30 -6.27
C LEU A 104 20.00 -10.03 -5.43
N ASP A 105 20.75 -8.98 -5.73
CA ASP A 105 20.69 -7.72 -5.01
C ASP A 105 19.64 -6.83 -5.66
N MET A 106 18.68 -6.39 -4.87
CA MET A 106 17.63 -5.48 -5.30
C MET A 106 17.88 -4.11 -4.68
N GLU A 107 17.82 -3.07 -5.50
CA GLU A 107 17.95 -1.70 -5.06
C GLU A 107 16.68 -0.90 -5.29
N LEU A 108 16.34 -0.07 -4.31
CA LEU A 108 15.23 0.87 -4.42
C LEU A 108 15.72 2.21 -4.97
N TRP A 109 15.03 2.69 -5.97
CA TRP A 109 15.24 3.96 -6.62
C TRP A 109 14.01 4.84 -6.47
N GLY A 110 14.22 6.12 -6.23
CA GLY A 110 13.13 7.08 -6.06
C GLY A 110 13.42 8.40 -6.77
N PRO A 111 12.39 9.22 -7.02
CA PRO A 111 12.54 10.52 -7.65
C PRO A 111 13.12 11.54 -6.66
N ASP A 112 13.97 12.43 -7.18
CA ASP A 112 14.37 13.66 -6.48
C ASP A 112 13.32 14.77 -6.63
N ASP A 113 13.61 15.94 -6.10
CA ASP A 113 12.75 17.13 -6.20
C ASP A 113 12.49 17.58 -7.64
N ARG A 114 13.30 17.10 -8.59
CA ARG A 114 13.17 17.37 -10.03
C ARG A 114 12.51 16.23 -10.79
N GLY A 115 12.11 15.17 -10.08
CA GLY A 115 11.51 13.97 -10.68
C GLY A 115 12.52 13.03 -11.34
N GLN A 116 13.83 13.21 -11.14
CA GLN A 116 14.84 12.30 -11.66
C GLN A 116 15.03 11.13 -10.70
N MET A 117 15.01 9.92 -11.27
CA MET A 117 15.18 8.68 -10.49
C MET A 117 16.66 8.48 -10.13
N HIS A 118 16.93 8.30 -8.86
CA HIS A 118 18.24 7.92 -8.35
C HIS A 118 18.13 6.88 -7.26
N ARG A 119 19.23 6.18 -7.02
CA ARG A 119 19.34 5.19 -5.97
C ARG A 119 19.09 5.84 -4.62
N LEU A 120 18.15 5.31 -3.87
CA LEU A 120 17.90 5.80 -2.51
C LEU A 120 19.13 5.53 -1.63
N PRO A 121 19.53 6.47 -0.78
CA PRO A 121 20.60 6.24 0.20
C PRO A 121 20.15 5.22 1.25
N TRP A 122 21.10 4.65 1.97
CA TRP A 122 20.85 3.81 3.15
C TRP A 122 19.91 2.64 2.87
N GLN A 123 20.17 1.90 1.79
CA GLN A 123 19.36 0.73 1.36
C GLN A 123 19.10 -0.25 2.51
N GLU A 124 20.05 -0.41 3.42
CA GLU A 124 19.96 -1.25 4.62
C GLU A 124 18.95 -0.78 5.67
N LEU A 125 18.54 0.48 5.59
CA LEU A 125 17.51 1.07 6.45
C LEU A 125 16.12 1.07 5.79
N LEU A 126 16.02 0.62 4.54
CA LEU A 126 14.77 0.50 3.82
C LEU A 126 14.13 -0.86 4.09
N LEU A 127 12.84 -0.84 4.42
CA LEU A 127 12.01 -2.02 4.51
C LEU A 127 11.28 -2.16 3.18
N PHE A 128 11.42 -3.28 2.50
CA PHE A 128 10.69 -3.57 1.28
C PHE A 128 10.11 -4.98 1.35
N THR A 129 8.80 -5.07 1.16
CA THR A 129 8.08 -6.34 1.22
C THR A 129 7.20 -6.49 -0.02
N THR A 130 7.16 -7.68 -0.56
CA THR A 130 6.32 -8.05 -1.70
C THR A 130 5.31 -9.13 -1.32
N LEU A 131 4.10 -9.04 -1.84
CA LEU A 131 3.04 -10.03 -1.68
C LEU A 131 3.04 -10.95 -2.90
N ASN A 132 3.13 -12.27 -2.67
CA ASN A 132 3.10 -13.28 -3.73
C ASN A 132 3.98 -12.95 -4.94
N PRO A 133 5.30 -12.73 -4.78
CA PRO A 133 6.16 -12.37 -5.89
C PRO A 133 6.20 -13.48 -6.93
N GLU A 134 6.12 -13.12 -8.19
CA GLU A 134 6.31 -14.03 -9.32
C GLU A 134 7.81 -14.13 -9.66
N PRO A 135 8.32 -15.26 -10.20
CA PRO A 135 9.76 -15.52 -10.35
C PRO A 135 10.53 -14.44 -11.11
N GLU A 136 9.95 -13.77 -12.07
CA GLU A 136 10.60 -12.72 -12.87
C GLU A 136 10.06 -11.31 -12.59
N HIS A 137 9.22 -11.18 -11.53
CA HIS A 137 8.61 -9.91 -11.16
C HIS A 137 8.92 -9.52 -9.72
N PRO A 138 9.87 -8.60 -9.48
CA PRO A 138 10.27 -8.19 -8.14
C PRO A 138 9.22 -7.34 -7.41
N TYR A 139 8.13 -6.97 -8.08
CA TYR A 139 7.14 -6.03 -7.56
C TYR A 139 6.00 -6.66 -6.78
N GLY A 140 5.94 -7.98 -6.70
CA GLY A 140 4.81 -8.67 -6.07
C GLY A 140 3.51 -8.51 -6.85
N VAL A 141 2.44 -9.10 -6.33
CA VAL A 141 1.13 -9.15 -6.96
C VAL A 141 0.07 -8.56 -6.04
N SER A 142 -0.64 -7.55 -6.50
CA SER A 142 -1.77 -6.96 -5.77
C SER A 142 -2.88 -7.98 -5.52
N MET A 143 -3.54 -7.90 -4.37
CA MET A 143 -4.79 -8.63 -4.13
C MET A 143 -5.92 -8.18 -5.07
N LEU A 144 -5.81 -6.99 -5.64
CA LEU A 144 -6.79 -6.44 -6.58
C LEU A 144 -6.54 -6.88 -8.03
N ARG A 145 -5.49 -7.66 -8.30
CA ARG A 145 -5.21 -8.20 -9.63
C ARG A 145 -6.42 -8.99 -10.13
N GLY A 146 -6.95 -8.62 -11.29
CA GLY A 146 -8.18 -9.19 -11.85
C GLY A 146 -9.48 -8.46 -11.45
N MET A 147 -9.48 -7.68 -10.38
CA MET A 147 -10.65 -6.87 -9.98
C MET A 147 -11.06 -5.80 -11.01
N PRO A 148 -10.12 -5.14 -11.73
CA PRO A 148 -10.50 -4.16 -12.75
C PRO A 148 -11.43 -4.71 -13.80
N PHE A 149 -11.22 -5.94 -14.25
CA PHE A 149 -12.09 -6.62 -15.21
C PHE A 149 -13.49 -6.88 -14.62
N LEU A 150 -13.58 -7.36 -13.38
CA LEU A 150 -14.85 -7.57 -12.70
C LEU A 150 -15.58 -6.24 -12.44
N ALA A 151 -14.87 -5.20 -12.04
CA ALA A 151 -15.44 -3.88 -11.83
C ALA A 151 -16.01 -3.29 -13.12
N ASP A 152 -15.35 -3.45 -14.26
CA ASP A 152 -15.85 -3.02 -15.56
C ASP A 152 -17.16 -3.74 -15.95
N ILE A 153 -17.24 -5.04 -15.71
CA ILE A 153 -18.46 -5.82 -15.91
C ILE A 153 -19.60 -5.31 -15.02
N LEU A 154 -19.33 -5.12 -13.72
CA LEU A 154 -20.33 -4.63 -12.79
C LEU A 154 -20.84 -3.23 -13.16
N LEU A 155 -19.95 -2.31 -13.54
CA LEU A 155 -20.33 -0.97 -13.99
C LEU A 155 -21.20 -1.01 -15.23
N LYS A 156 -20.89 -1.88 -16.17
CA LYS A 156 -21.73 -2.10 -17.38
C LYS A 156 -23.11 -2.63 -17.00
N ILE A 157 -23.21 -3.56 -16.06
CA ILE A 157 -24.48 -4.09 -15.57
C ILE A 157 -25.30 -2.98 -14.90
N TYR A 158 -24.69 -2.21 -13.99
CA TYR A 158 -25.37 -1.11 -13.29
C TYR A 158 -25.88 -0.03 -14.28
N ASN A 159 -25.04 0.37 -15.24
CA ASN A 159 -25.44 1.34 -16.26
C ASN A 159 -26.60 0.83 -17.12
N THR A 160 -26.60 -0.46 -17.47
CA THR A 160 -27.69 -1.08 -18.26
C THR A 160 -28.99 -1.09 -17.46
N ILE A 161 -28.93 -1.41 -16.18
CA ILE A 161 -30.10 -1.38 -15.28
C ILE A 161 -30.60 0.07 -15.15
N GLY A 162 -29.72 1.04 -14.89
CA GLY A 162 -30.09 2.47 -14.78
C GLY A 162 -30.82 2.99 -16.00
N VAL A 163 -30.30 2.73 -17.22
CA VAL A 163 -30.94 3.12 -18.48
C VAL A 163 -32.32 2.47 -18.64
N ASN A 164 -32.47 1.22 -18.23
CA ASN A 164 -33.76 0.52 -18.33
C ASN A 164 -34.80 1.11 -17.37
N TRP A 165 -34.37 1.53 -16.16
CA TRP A 165 -35.25 2.18 -15.18
C TRP A 165 -35.72 3.55 -15.68
N GLU A 166 -34.85 4.37 -16.26
CA GLU A 166 -35.22 5.66 -16.84
C GLU A 166 -36.23 5.50 -17.99
N ARG A 167 -36.03 4.52 -18.87
CA ARG A 167 -36.97 4.21 -19.95
C ARG A 167 -38.34 3.75 -19.42
N ALA A 168 -38.34 2.88 -18.40
CA ALA A 168 -39.59 2.41 -17.78
C ALA A 168 -40.35 3.52 -17.03
N GLY A 169 -39.62 4.49 -16.44
CA GLY A 169 -40.21 5.67 -15.80
C GLY A 169 -40.89 6.60 -16.78
N ASN A 170 -40.30 6.84 -17.94
CA ASN A 170 -40.85 7.71 -18.98
C ASN A 170 -42.09 7.15 -19.71
N VAL A 171 -42.26 5.84 -19.73
CA VAL A 171 -43.45 5.18 -20.33
C VAL A 171 -44.69 5.29 -19.44
N ARG A 172 -44.56 5.59 -18.14
CA ARG A 172 -45.68 5.76 -17.21
C ARG A 172 -46.18 7.22 -17.08
N SER A 173 -45.54 8.16 -17.74
CA SER A 173 -45.89 9.61 -17.70
C SER A 173 -46.46 10.12 -19.03
N SER A 174 -46.92 9.26 -19.93
CA SER A 174 -47.62 9.60 -21.18
C SER A 174 -49.04 9.09 -21.17
#